data_86be637282c37e4f63e07a0b24f5ddd1
#
_entry.id   86be637282c37e4f63e07a0b24f5ddd1
#
_cell.length_a   1.000
_cell.length_b   1.000
_cell.length_c   1.000
_cell.angle_alpha   90.00
_cell.angle_beta   90.00
_cell.angle_gamma   90.00
#
_symmetry.space_group_name_H-M   'P 1'
#
loop_
_entity.id
_entity.type
_entity.pdbx_description
1 polymer ?
#
loop_
_entity_poly.entity_id
_entity_poly.type
_entity_poly.pdbx_seq_one_letter_code
_entity_poly.pdbx_strand_id
1 'polypeptide(L)'
;MPESKEAKSKRMARIIRRLAKQYPDARVLLDYSTPLELLVATILAAQCTDAKVNETTPAIFAKYKTAKHYAQASLEELQDAFKQIGLFRNKSKSVKAACTELVEKHTGTVPDDIDSLAGLSGVGRKTANVVLGNAFGKPAIIVDTHVLRVAGRLGLASKHNVEKKYADKIEKELMDIVPKSKWTQTSHLMTWHGRNICVARKPRCPICPVSDLCPYPDKTREL
;
A
#
# COMPACT_ATOMS: atom_id res chain seq x y z
N MET A 1 -26.80 12.70 15.11
CA MET A 1 -25.87 12.03 16.03
C MET A 1 -24.76 11.37 15.21
N PRO A 2 -23.52 11.32 15.67
CA PRO A 2 -22.45 10.59 14.98
C PRO A 2 -22.83 9.10 14.88
N GLU A 3 -22.44 8.46 13.78
CA GLU A 3 -22.65 7.02 13.56
C GLU A 3 -21.90 6.19 14.62
N SER A 4 -22.57 5.22 15.25
CA SER A 4 -21.93 4.35 16.23
C SER A 4 -20.87 3.46 15.58
N LYS A 5 -19.88 2.97 16.37
CA LYS A 5 -18.84 2.04 15.90
C LYS A 5 -19.46 0.78 15.28
N GLU A 6 -20.50 0.25 15.91
CA GLU A 6 -21.19 -0.94 15.43
C GLU A 6 -21.91 -0.70 14.09
N ALA A 7 -22.62 0.42 13.94
CA ALA A 7 -23.28 0.79 12.69
C ALA A 7 -22.24 0.99 11.57
N LYS A 8 -21.12 1.64 11.88
CA LYS A 8 -19.99 1.84 10.95
C LYS A 8 -19.37 0.50 10.51
N SER A 9 -19.17 -0.45 11.43
CA SER A 9 -18.67 -1.79 11.12
C SER A 9 -19.64 -2.56 10.21
N LYS A 10 -20.95 -2.53 10.49
CA LYS A 10 -21.98 -3.14 9.64
C LYS A 10 -22.00 -2.52 8.24
N ARG A 11 -21.89 -1.20 8.15
CA ARG A 11 -21.81 -0.48 6.87
C ARG A 11 -20.51 -0.83 6.13
N MET A 12 -19.37 -0.90 6.82
CA MET A 12 -18.09 -1.31 6.24
C MET A 12 -18.13 -2.73 5.68
N ALA A 13 -18.73 -3.68 6.37
CA ALA A 13 -18.91 -5.04 5.85
C ALA A 13 -19.71 -5.09 4.53
N ARG A 14 -20.74 -4.25 4.39
CA ARG A 14 -21.49 -4.09 3.12
C ARG A 14 -20.63 -3.48 2.03
N ILE A 15 -19.81 -2.47 2.35
CA ILE A 15 -18.88 -1.83 1.43
C ILE A 15 -17.86 -2.85 0.91
N ILE A 16 -17.21 -3.59 1.81
CA ILE A 16 -16.23 -4.63 1.43
C ILE A 16 -16.85 -5.64 0.46
N ARG A 17 -18.03 -6.16 0.78
CA ARG A 17 -18.73 -7.14 -0.07
C ARG A 17 -19.03 -6.62 -1.47
N ARG A 18 -19.49 -5.36 -1.60
CA ARG A 18 -19.79 -4.75 -2.89
C ARG A 18 -18.52 -4.44 -3.68
N LEU A 19 -17.48 -3.94 -3.03
CA LEU A 19 -16.20 -3.68 -3.67
C LEU A 19 -15.51 -4.98 -4.10
N ALA A 20 -15.61 -6.06 -3.31
CA ALA A 20 -15.08 -7.37 -3.71
C ALA A 20 -15.78 -7.94 -4.95
N LYS A 21 -17.10 -7.70 -5.11
CA LYS A 21 -17.82 -8.06 -6.34
C LYS A 21 -17.37 -7.21 -7.53
N GLN A 22 -17.08 -5.92 -7.31
CA GLN A 22 -16.63 -4.99 -8.35
C GLN A 22 -15.19 -5.25 -8.79
N TYR A 23 -14.33 -5.69 -7.85
CA TYR A 23 -12.90 -5.87 -8.06
C TYR A 23 -12.45 -7.25 -7.54
N PRO A 24 -12.87 -8.36 -8.21
CA PRO A 24 -12.56 -9.71 -7.76
C PRO A 24 -11.04 -9.98 -7.69
N ASP A 25 -10.27 -9.33 -8.58
CA ASP A 25 -8.82 -9.49 -8.69
C ASP A 25 -8.01 -8.41 -7.93
N ALA A 26 -8.67 -7.66 -7.01
CA ALA A 26 -7.98 -6.61 -6.29
C ALA A 26 -6.81 -7.15 -5.45
N ARG A 27 -5.60 -6.76 -5.85
CA ARG A 27 -4.33 -7.14 -5.24
C ARG A 27 -3.32 -6.00 -5.34
N VAL A 28 -2.14 -6.19 -4.74
CA VAL A 28 -0.99 -5.32 -5.03
C VAL A 28 -0.66 -5.39 -6.52
N LEU A 29 -0.29 -4.26 -7.11
CA LEU A 29 0.00 -4.17 -8.54
C LEU A 29 1.49 -4.31 -8.87
N LEU A 30 2.35 -4.41 -7.85
CA LEU A 30 3.78 -4.69 -8.05
C LEU A 30 3.97 -6.18 -8.33
N ASP A 31 4.78 -6.49 -9.35
CA ASP A 31 5.15 -7.85 -9.69
C ASP A 31 6.33 -8.30 -8.81
N TYR A 32 6.20 -9.47 -8.22
CA TYR A 32 7.21 -10.08 -7.36
C TYR A 32 7.01 -11.59 -7.24
N SER A 33 8.06 -12.31 -6.92
CA SER A 33 8.06 -13.75 -6.64
C SER A 33 8.50 -14.07 -5.21
N THR A 34 9.23 -13.15 -4.56
CA THR A 34 9.77 -13.35 -3.21
C THR A 34 9.48 -12.13 -2.30
N PRO A 35 9.50 -12.29 -0.96
CA PRO A 35 9.38 -11.17 -0.03
C PRO A 35 10.45 -10.07 -0.26
N LEU A 36 11.67 -10.45 -0.64
CA LEU A 36 12.74 -9.50 -0.96
C LEU A 36 12.40 -8.67 -2.19
N GLU A 37 11.92 -9.32 -3.24
CA GLU A 37 11.50 -8.62 -4.46
C GLU A 37 10.37 -7.62 -4.17
N LEU A 38 9.37 -8.01 -3.36
CA LEU A 38 8.30 -7.10 -2.98
C LEU A 38 8.81 -5.92 -2.14
N LEU A 39 9.73 -6.17 -1.20
CA LEU A 39 10.35 -5.12 -0.40
C LEU A 39 11.08 -4.11 -1.31
N VAL A 40 11.95 -4.60 -2.19
CA VAL A 40 12.70 -3.77 -3.14
C VAL A 40 11.73 -3.03 -4.07
N ALA A 41 10.77 -3.72 -4.70
CA ALA A 41 9.77 -3.09 -5.57
C ALA A 41 9.01 -1.98 -4.85
N THR A 42 8.62 -2.19 -3.58
CA THR A 42 7.88 -1.19 -2.80
C THR A 42 8.73 0.03 -2.48
N ILE A 43 10.02 -0.13 -2.17
CA ILE A 43 10.96 0.99 -2.02
C ILE A 43 11.09 1.75 -3.35
N LEU A 44 11.21 1.03 -4.47
CA LEU A 44 11.30 1.63 -5.80
C LEU A 44 9.99 2.33 -6.24
N ALA A 45 8.85 1.91 -5.74
CA ALA A 45 7.54 2.50 -6.06
C ALA A 45 7.28 3.86 -5.37
N ALA A 46 8.11 4.29 -4.41
CA ALA A 46 7.95 5.60 -3.79
C ALA A 46 7.99 6.72 -4.85
N GLN A 47 6.89 7.48 -5.00
CA GLN A 47 6.74 8.54 -6.02
C GLN A 47 7.02 8.05 -7.47
N CYS A 48 6.70 6.80 -7.76
CA CYS A 48 6.79 6.20 -9.08
C CYS A 48 5.52 5.39 -9.37
N THR A 49 5.16 5.20 -10.63
CA THR A 49 4.02 4.35 -10.98
C THR A 49 4.39 2.88 -10.87
N ASP A 50 3.43 2.05 -10.44
CA ASP A 50 3.63 0.59 -10.36
C ASP A 50 4.04 0.02 -11.73
N ALA A 51 3.43 0.50 -12.82
CA ALA A 51 3.78 0.10 -14.18
C ALA A 51 5.26 0.32 -14.52
N LYS A 52 5.82 1.51 -14.15
CA LYS A 52 7.24 1.79 -14.40
C LYS A 52 8.17 0.93 -13.54
N VAL A 53 7.76 0.62 -12.31
CA VAL A 53 8.50 -0.31 -11.45
C VAL A 53 8.49 -1.70 -12.07
N ASN A 54 7.33 -2.22 -12.46
CA ASN A 54 7.19 -3.55 -13.07
C ASN A 54 7.94 -3.69 -14.40
N GLU A 55 8.04 -2.62 -15.19
CA GLU A 55 8.86 -2.59 -16.40
C GLU A 55 10.36 -2.74 -16.10
N THR A 56 10.81 -2.18 -14.99
CA THR A 56 12.25 -2.08 -14.66
C THR A 56 12.74 -3.26 -13.81
N THR A 57 11.91 -3.76 -12.91
CA THR A 57 12.32 -4.75 -11.89
C THR A 57 12.72 -6.13 -12.43
N PRO A 58 12.22 -6.67 -13.55
CA PRO A 58 12.66 -7.98 -14.05
C PRO A 58 14.16 -8.10 -14.26
N ALA A 59 14.79 -7.09 -14.86
CA ALA A 59 16.24 -7.06 -15.06
C ALA A 59 17.01 -6.95 -13.73
N ILE A 60 16.45 -6.18 -12.77
CA ILE A 60 17.01 -6.02 -11.44
C ILE A 60 16.98 -7.34 -10.67
N PHE A 61 15.82 -8.02 -10.64
CA PHE A 61 15.63 -9.27 -9.92
C PHE A 61 16.40 -10.45 -10.54
N ALA A 62 16.61 -10.43 -11.86
CA ALA A 62 17.49 -11.40 -12.51
C ALA A 62 18.94 -11.27 -12.05
N LYS A 63 19.43 -10.04 -11.82
CA LYS A 63 20.80 -9.74 -11.40
C LYS A 63 20.98 -9.88 -9.89
N TYR A 64 20.06 -9.37 -9.07
CA TYR A 64 20.17 -9.30 -7.61
C TYR A 64 19.15 -10.22 -6.93
N LYS A 65 19.49 -11.49 -6.74
CA LYS A 65 18.59 -12.54 -6.23
C LYS A 65 18.50 -12.61 -4.71
N THR A 66 19.44 -12.01 -3.98
CA THR A 66 19.52 -12.09 -2.52
C THR A 66 19.83 -10.71 -1.92
N ALA A 67 19.50 -10.50 -0.65
CA ALA A 67 19.87 -9.29 0.08
C ALA A 67 21.39 -9.03 0.03
N LYS A 68 22.19 -10.11 0.08
CA LYS A 68 23.65 -10.03 -0.02
C LYS A 68 24.10 -9.42 -1.35
N HIS A 69 23.47 -9.76 -2.46
CA HIS A 69 23.81 -9.17 -3.77
C HIS A 69 23.58 -7.66 -3.79
N TYR A 70 22.49 -7.16 -3.24
CA TYR A 70 22.24 -5.72 -3.11
C TYR A 70 23.21 -5.03 -2.14
N ALA A 71 23.51 -5.68 -1.02
CA ALA A 71 24.42 -5.14 0.01
C ALA A 71 25.86 -5.00 -0.51
N GLN A 72 26.33 -5.97 -1.30
CA GLN A 72 27.70 -6.01 -1.85
C GLN A 72 27.87 -5.17 -3.12
N ALA A 73 26.80 -4.90 -3.87
CA ALA A 73 26.87 -4.05 -5.05
C ALA A 73 27.36 -2.64 -4.70
N SER A 74 28.15 -2.02 -5.59
CA SER A 74 28.49 -0.61 -5.43
C SER A 74 27.25 0.28 -5.54
N LEU A 75 27.34 1.51 -5.02
CA LEU A 75 26.21 2.43 -5.15
C LEU A 75 25.97 2.84 -6.61
N GLU A 76 27.03 2.95 -7.39
CA GLU A 76 27.01 3.26 -8.82
C GLU A 76 26.32 2.16 -9.62
N GLU A 77 26.61 0.89 -9.33
CA GLU A 77 25.94 -0.25 -9.97
C GLU A 77 24.43 -0.26 -9.71
N LEU A 78 24.01 0.02 -8.47
CA LEU A 78 22.57 0.12 -8.13
C LEU A 78 21.93 1.34 -8.76
N GLN A 79 22.63 2.48 -8.83
CA GLN A 79 22.11 3.66 -9.50
C GLN A 79 21.92 3.44 -10.99
N ASP A 80 22.86 2.76 -11.64
CA ASP A 80 22.71 2.41 -13.07
C ASP A 80 21.55 1.45 -13.29
N ALA A 81 21.40 0.42 -12.44
CA ALA A 81 20.28 -0.52 -12.50
C ALA A 81 18.91 0.17 -12.29
N PHE A 82 18.85 1.23 -11.48
CA PHE A 82 17.60 1.92 -11.12
C PHE A 82 17.39 3.23 -11.89
N LYS A 83 18.26 3.61 -12.82
CA LYS A 83 18.27 4.93 -13.51
C LYS A 83 16.95 5.31 -14.18
N GLN A 84 16.15 4.32 -14.58
CA GLN A 84 14.82 4.55 -15.18
C GLN A 84 13.73 4.87 -14.15
N ILE A 85 14.01 4.68 -12.85
CA ILE A 85 13.09 4.92 -11.74
C ILE A 85 13.32 6.35 -11.22
N GLY A 86 12.24 7.12 -11.06
CA GLY A 86 12.35 8.45 -10.47
C GLY A 86 13.00 8.41 -9.07
N LEU A 87 13.83 9.41 -8.73
CA LEU A 87 14.59 9.50 -7.47
C LEU A 87 15.55 8.31 -7.25
N PHE A 88 16.06 7.71 -8.31
CA PHE A 88 16.87 6.49 -8.27
C PHE A 88 18.08 6.58 -7.33
N ARG A 89 18.74 7.76 -7.20
CA ARG A 89 19.89 7.94 -6.29
C ARG A 89 19.52 7.68 -4.82
N ASN A 90 18.39 8.22 -4.36
CA ASN A 90 17.92 8.01 -2.98
C ASN A 90 17.43 6.57 -2.80
N LYS A 91 16.71 6.03 -3.78
CA LYS A 91 16.22 4.66 -3.75
C LYS A 91 17.33 3.62 -3.73
N SER A 92 18.41 3.85 -4.47
CA SER A 92 19.61 3.00 -4.45
C SER A 92 20.25 2.98 -3.06
N LYS A 93 20.36 4.14 -2.41
CA LYS A 93 20.85 4.23 -1.02
C LYS A 93 19.93 3.45 -0.07
N SER A 94 18.61 3.64 -0.18
CA SER A 94 17.62 2.97 0.68
C SER A 94 17.65 1.45 0.49
N VAL A 95 17.64 0.96 -0.76
CA VAL A 95 17.69 -0.48 -1.05
C VAL A 95 19.01 -1.09 -0.53
N LYS A 96 20.16 -0.45 -0.81
CA LYS A 96 21.46 -0.92 -0.32
C LYS A 96 21.48 -1.00 1.21
N ALA A 97 21.06 0.07 1.91
CA ALA A 97 21.04 0.11 3.36
C ALA A 97 20.10 -0.93 3.96
N ALA A 98 18.85 -1.03 3.46
CA ALA A 98 17.93 -2.06 3.91
C ALA A 98 18.49 -3.48 3.72
N CYS A 99 19.07 -3.77 2.56
CA CYS A 99 19.65 -5.08 2.29
C CYS A 99 20.91 -5.37 3.12
N THR A 100 21.73 -4.35 3.43
CA THR A 100 22.85 -4.49 4.36
C THR A 100 22.35 -4.87 5.75
N GLU A 101 21.32 -4.17 6.25
CA GLU A 101 20.72 -4.47 7.55
C GLU A 101 20.05 -5.85 7.57
N LEU A 102 19.43 -6.30 6.46
CA LEU A 102 18.91 -7.66 6.35
C LEU A 102 20.03 -8.70 6.51
N VAL A 103 21.18 -8.47 5.89
CA VAL A 103 22.34 -9.38 6.01
C VAL A 103 22.90 -9.39 7.43
N GLU A 104 23.07 -8.22 8.05
CA GLU A 104 23.70 -8.07 9.36
C GLU A 104 22.80 -8.52 10.52
N LYS A 105 21.50 -8.22 10.46
CA LYS A 105 20.57 -8.39 11.59
C LYS A 105 19.57 -9.52 11.39
N HIS A 106 19.31 -9.94 10.14
CA HIS A 106 18.24 -10.88 9.80
C HIS A 106 18.71 -12.04 8.91
N THR A 107 20.02 -12.36 8.93
CA THR A 107 20.63 -13.46 8.15
C THR A 107 20.32 -13.42 6.65
N GLY A 108 20.09 -12.23 6.10
CA GLY A 108 19.75 -12.00 4.71
C GLY A 108 18.27 -12.27 4.34
N THR A 109 17.44 -12.58 5.32
CA THR A 109 16.00 -12.88 5.14
C THR A 109 15.15 -11.66 5.51
N VAL A 110 14.07 -11.42 4.76
CA VAL A 110 13.11 -10.36 5.09
C VAL A 110 12.30 -10.79 6.32
N PRO A 111 12.30 -9.99 7.42
CA PRO A 111 11.53 -10.33 8.60
C PRO A 111 10.02 -10.27 8.34
N ASP A 112 9.25 -11.03 9.12
CA ASP A 112 7.82 -11.17 8.96
C ASP A 112 7.01 -10.51 10.09
N ASP A 113 7.58 -9.49 10.72
CA ASP A 113 6.95 -8.64 11.73
C ASP A 113 7.10 -7.15 11.43
N ILE A 114 6.16 -6.35 11.96
CA ILE A 114 6.05 -4.93 11.61
C ILE A 114 7.21 -4.09 12.14
N ASP A 115 7.71 -4.40 13.33
CA ASP A 115 8.71 -3.57 14.00
C ASP A 115 10.08 -3.77 13.35
N SER A 116 10.46 -5.00 13.07
CA SER A 116 11.68 -5.35 12.32
C SER A 116 11.66 -4.77 10.91
N LEU A 117 10.54 -4.90 10.19
CA LEU A 117 10.41 -4.33 8.84
C LEU A 117 10.48 -2.81 8.83
N ALA A 118 9.73 -2.15 9.72
CA ALA A 118 9.72 -0.68 9.79
C ALA A 118 11.02 -0.10 10.36
N GLY A 119 11.84 -0.91 11.01
CA GLY A 119 13.19 -0.57 11.48
C GLY A 119 14.24 -0.54 10.38
N LEU A 120 13.96 -1.14 9.20
CA LEU A 120 14.91 -1.15 8.09
C LEU A 120 15.02 0.23 7.43
N SER A 121 16.22 0.60 7.04
CA SER A 121 16.50 1.87 6.36
C SER A 121 15.67 2.05 5.09
N GLY A 122 14.94 3.17 4.99
CA GLY A 122 14.05 3.47 3.85
C GLY A 122 12.74 2.68 3.82
N VAL A 123 12.45 1.93 4.87
CA VAL A 123 11.21 1.16 5.04
C VAL A 123 10.32 1.83 6.08
N GLY A 124 9.31 2.55 5.62
CA GLY A 124 8.30 3.12 6.51
C GLY A 124 7.17 2.13 6.81
N ARG A 125 6.31 2.48 7.78
CA ARG A 125 5.17 1.65 8.20
C ARG A 125 4.29 1.16 7.02
N LYS A 126 4.03 2.04 6.03
CA LYS A 126 3.27 1.65 4.83
C LYS A 126 3.96 0.54 4.04
N THR A 127 5.28 0.66 3.80
CA THR A 127 6.07 -0.36 3.10
C THR A 127 6.07 -1.67 3.86
N ALA A 128 6.27 -1.63 5.19
CA ALA A 128 6.19 -2.80 6.05
C ALA A 128 4.83 -3.50 5.95
N ASN A 129 3.73 -2.75 6.03
CA ASN A 129 2.37 -3.30 5.86
C ASN A 129 2.13 -3.91 4.48
N VAL A 130 2.69 -3.34 3.40
CA VAL A 130 2.62 -3.93 2.05
C VAL A 130 3.30 -5.28 2.03
N VAL A 131 4.52 -5.39 2.57
CA VAL A 131 5.29 -6.64 2.60
C VAL A 131 4.59 -7.68 3.47
N LEU A 132 4.16 -7.32 4.68
CA LEU A 132 3.45 -8.23 5.59
C LEU A 132 2.18 -8.79 4.97
N GLY A 133 1.34 -7.92 4.43
CA GLY A 133 0.04 -8.30 3.90
C GLY A 133 0.12 -9.16 2.64
N ASN A 134 1.11 -8.91 1.78
CA ASN A 134 1.17 -9.53 0.47
C ASN A 134 2.17 -10.69 0.39
N ALA A 135 3.34 -10.58 1.00
CA ALA A 135 4.35 -11.62 0.93
C ALA A 135 4.21 -12.67 2.04
N PHE A 136 3.70 -12.28 3.21
CA PHE A 136 3.57 -13.18 4.36
C PHE A 136 2.12 -13.54 4.70
N GLY A 137 1.12 -12.96 4.01
CA GLY A 137 -0.29 -13.20 4.31
C GLY A 137 -0.72 -12.74 5.72
N LYS A 138 0.11 -11.94 6.41
CA LYS A 138 -0.22 -11.40 7.74
C LYS A 138 -1.18 -10.22 7.59
N PRO A 139 -2.27 -10.16 8.38
CA PRO A 139 -3.24 -9.08 8.25
C PRO A 139 -2.62 -7.71 8.47
N ALA A 140 -2.72 -6.82 7.48
CA ALA A 140 -2.20 -5.46 7.53
C ALA A 140 -3.12 -4.48 6.81
N ILE A 141 -3.38 -3.33 7.41
CA ILE A 141 -4.06 -2.21 6.74
C ILE A 141 -3.02 -1.32 6.08
N ILE A 142 -3.13 -1.15 4.76
CA ILE A 142 -2.21 -0.33 3.97
C ILE A 142 -2.93 0.98 3.66
N VAL A 143 -2.47 2.09 4.24
CA VAL A 143 -3.04 3.42 3.99
C VAL A 143 -2.18 4.17 3.00
N ASP A 144 -2.59 4.14 1.74
CA ASP A 144 -2.05 5.00 0.69
C ASP A 144 -2.94 6.24 0.47
N THR A 145 -2.59 7.08 -0.50
CA THR A 145 -3.37 8.28 -0.84
C THR A 145 -4.78 7.95 -1.33
N HIS A 146 -5.00 6.78 -1.92
CA HIS A 146 -6.31 6.32 -2.37
C HIS A 146 -7.15 5.85 -1.18
N VAL A 147 -6.59 5.00 -0.31
CA VAL A 147 -7.25 4.54 0.91
C VAL A 147 -7.61 5.71 1.81
N LEU A 148 -6.69 6.65 2.03
CA LEU A 148 -6.92 7.85 2.82
C LEU A 148 -8.14 8.65 2.28
N ARG A 149 -8.17 8.91 0.98
CA ARG A 149 -9.26 9.64 0.32
C ARG A 149 -10.58 8.89 0.40
N VAL A 150 -10.57 7.60 0.08
CA VAL A 150 -11.77 6.76 0.09
C VAL A 150 -12.32 6.62 1.50
N ALA A 151 -11.46 6.36 2.50
CA ALA A 151 -11.86 6.31 3.92
C ALA A 151 -12.50 7.62 4.38
N GLY A 152 -11.93 8.75 4.00
CA GLY A 152 -12.49 10.06 4.31
C GLY A 152 -13.86 10.29 3.69
N ARG A 153 -14.00 10.05 2.38
CA ARG A 153 -15.29 10.24 1.67
C ARG A 153 -16.38 9.27 2.13
N LEU A 154 -16.01 8.05 2.48
CA LEU A 154 -16.93 7.07 3.05
C LEU A 154 -17.24 7.32 4.52
N GLY A 155 -16.63 8.34 5.16
CA GLY A 155 -16.83 8.63 6.59
C GLY A 155 -16.35 7.50 7.51
N LEU A 156 -15.36 6.72 7.06
CA LEU A 156 -14.79 5.59 7.82
C LEU A 156 -13.68 6.04 8.76
N ALA A 157 -13.00 7.13 8.41
CA ALA A 157 -11.99 7.79 9.23
C ALA A 157 -12.45 9.18 9.65
N SER A 158 -11.90 9.69 10.76
CA SER A 158 -12.23 11.02 11.27
C SER A 158 -11.76 12.12 10.30
N LYS A 159 -12.58 13.18 10.18
CA LYS A 159 -12.28 14.32 9.33
C LYS A 159 -10.91 14.93 9.66
N HIS A 160 -10.59 15.07 10.94
CA HIS A 160 -9.32 15.59 11.41
C HIS A 160 -8.12 14.77 10.89
N ASN A 161 -8.17 13.43 11.03
CA ASN A 161 -7.06 12.57 10.61
C ASN A 161 -6.90 12.55 9.08
N VAL A 162 -8.00 12.67 8.34
CA VAL A 162 -7.99 12.77 6.86
C VAL A 162 -7.38 14.08 6.40
N GLU A 163 -7.77 15.22 6.97
CA GLU A 163 -7.25 16.55 6.64
C GLU A 163 -5.76 16.67 6.97
N LYS A 164 -5.34 16.14 8.12
CA LYS A 164 -3.93 16.11 8.54
C LYS A 164 -3.11 15.00 7.88
N LYS A 165 -3.74 14.11 7.11
CA LYS A 165 -3.11 12.97 6.43
C LYS A 165 -2.37 12.02 7.40
N TYR A 166 -2.90 11.83 8.60
CA TYR A 166 -2.34 10.93 9.62
C TYR A 166 -2.63 9.46 9.26
N ALA A 167 -1.82 8.89 8.37
CA ALA A 167 -2.03 7.55 7.83
C ALA A 167 -2.05 6.47 8.93
N ASP A 168 -1.20 6.58 9.94
CA ASP A 168 -1.13 5.68 11.10
C ASP A 168 -2.40 5.71 11.97
N LYS A 169 -3.01 6.89 12.12
CA LYS A 169 -4.28 7.03 12.85
C LYS A 169 -5.45 6.47 12.03
N ILE A 170 -5.47 6.74 10.72
CA ILE A 170 -6.48 6.18 9.81
C ILE A 170 -6.36 4.64 9.76
N GLU A 171 -5.15 4.10 9.75
CA GLU A 171 -4.89 2.66 9.86
C GLU A 171 -5.61 2.07 11.08
N LYS A 172 -5.40 2.67 12.28
CA LYS A 172 -6.05 2.24 13.52
C LYS A 172 -7.57 2.34 13.47
N GLU A 173 -8.11 3.46 12.96
CA GLU A 173 -9.55 3.64 12.80
C GLU A 173 -10.16 2.58 11.87
N LEU A 174 -9.47 2.19 10.80
CA LEU A 174 -9.92 1.12 9.91
C LEU A 174 -9.80 -0.26 10.56
N MET A 175 -8.71 -0.53 11.30
CA MET A 175 -8.56 -1.77 12.08
C MET A 175 -9.71 -1.97 13.07
N ASP A 176 -10.23 -0.91 13.63
CA ASP A 176 -11.33 -0.94 14.60
C ASP A 176 -12.68 -1.39 14.02
N ILE A 177 -12.89 -1.21 12.73
CA ILE A 177 -14.20 -1.46 12.07
C ILE A 177 -14.14 -2.54 11.00
N VAL A 178 -12.94 -3.03 10.64
CA VAL A 178 -12.72 -4.09 9.66
C VAL A 178 -12.29 -5.36 10.39
N PRO A 179 -12.91 -6.53 10.15
CA PRO A 179 -12.42 -7.80 10.68
C PRO A 179 -10.96 -8.05 10.29
N LYS A 180 -10.12 -8.50 11.24
CA LYS A 180 -8.67 -8.67 11.05
C LYS A 180 -8.33 -9.48 9.79
N SER A 181 -9.07 -10.56 9.53
CA SER A 181 -8.89 -11.41 8.34
C SER A 181 -9.17 -10.70 6.99
N LYS A 182 -9.74 -9.50 7.02
CA LYS A 182 -10.07 -8.71 5.83
C LYS A 182 -9.19 -7.46 5.64
N TRP A 183 -8.22 -7.20 6.51
CA TRP A 183 -7.45 -5.97 6.49
C TRP A 183 -6.73 -5.73 5.16
N THR A 184 -5.90 -6.67 4.72
CA THR A 184 -5.13 -6.53 3.47
C THR A 184 -6.06 -6.44 2.25
N GLN A 185 -7.08 -7.32 2.19
CA GLN A 185 -8.07 -7.29 1.12
C GLN A 185 -8.79 -5.94 1.06
N THR A 186 -9.19 -5.40 2.21
CA THR A 186 -9.88 -4.10 2.29
C THR A 186 -9.01 -2.97 1.74
N SER A 187 -7.73 -2.97 2.06
CA SER A 187 -6.79 -1.97 1.54
C SER A 187 -6.71 -2.03 0.02
N HIS A 188 -6.60 -3.23 -0.57
CA HIS A 188 -6.59 -3.38 -2.03
C HIS A 188 -7.90 -2.92 -2.67
N LEU A 189 -9.04 -3.33 -2.13
CA LEU A 189 -10.35 -2.91 -2.63
C LEU A 189 -10.52 -1.39 -2.61
N MET A 190 -10.11 -0.74 -1.54
CA MET A 190 -10.17 0.73 -1.43
C MET A 190 -9.19 1.42 -2.37
N THR A 191 -7.99 0.88 -2.55
CA THR A 191 -7.00 1.41 -3.51
C THR A 191 -7.53 1.30 -4.94
N TRP A 192 -8.04 0.13 -5.34
CA TRP A 192 -8.62 -0.09 -6.66
C TRP A 192 -9.83 0.81 -6.90
N HIS A 193 -10.72 0.92 -5.93
CA HIS A 193 -11.87 1.81 -6.00
C HIS A 193 -11.46 3.28 -6.12
N GLY A 194 -10.45 3.70 -5.37
CA GLY A 194 -9.89 5.05 -5.45
C GLY A 194 -9.23 5.36 -6.80
N ARG A 195 -8.64 4.38 -7.45
CA ARG A 195 -8.03 4.54 -8.79
C ARG A 195 -9.07 4.60 -9.91
N ASN A 196 -10.13 3.81 -9.81
CA ASN A 196 -11.06 3.61 -10.94
C ASN A 196 -12.34 4.47 -10.85
N ILE A 197 -12.93 4.61 -9.67
CA ILE A 197 -14.24 5.25 -9.49
C ILE A 197 -14.14 6.47 -8.57
N CYS A 198 -13.63 6.29 -7.34
CA CYS A 198 -13.54 7.37 -6.36
C CYS A 198 -12.27 8.21 -6.58
N VAL A 199 -12.05 8.67 -7.82
CA VAL A 199 -10.87 9.46 -8.22
C VAL A 199 -10.82 10.82 -7.51
N ALA A 200 -9.64 11.48 -7.48
CA ALA A 200 -9.44 12.70 -6.70
C ALA A 200 -10.33 13.85 -7.17
N ARG A 201 -10.36 14.11 -8.47
CA ARG A 201 -11.19 15.14 -9.11
C ARG A 201 -12.33 14.49 -9.88
N LYS A 202 -13.56 15.00 -9.74
CA LYS A 202 -14.77 14.50 -10.41
C LYS A 202 -14.94 12.96 -10.23
N PRO A 203 -15.17 12.47 -8.97
CA PRO A 203 -15.38 11.05 -8.73
C PRO A 203 -16.61 10.56 -9.50
N ARG A 204 -16.59 9.32 -9.99
CA ARG A 204 -17.66 8.72 -10.81
C ARG A 204 -18.79 8.20 -9.93
N CYS A 205 -19.44 9.09 -9.15
CA CYS A 205 -20.45 8.72 -8.17
C CYS A 205 -21.71 8.06 -8.75
N PRO A 206 -22.19 8.43 -9.95
CA PRO A 206 -23.36 7.77 -10.57
C PRO A 206 -23.18 6.26 -10.79
N ILE A 207 -21.96 5.80 -11.06
CA ILE A 207 -21.68 4.35 -11.27
C ILE A 207 -21.01 3.70 -10.07
N CYS A 208 -20.92 4.39 -8.94
CA CYS A 208 -20.24 3.88 -7.76
C CYS A 208 -21.10 2.80 -7.06
N PRO A 209 -20.58 1.56 -6.88
CA PRO A 209 -21.35 0.45 -6.31
C PRO A 209 -21.68 0.65 -4.83
N VAL A 210 -21.10 1.67 -4.18
CA VAL A 210 -21.30 1.98 -2.75
C VAL A 210 -21.84 3.41 -2.55
N SER A 211 -22.39 4.03 -3.58
CA SER A 211 -22.86 5.43 -3.52
C SER A 211 -23.95 5.65 -2.47
N ASP A 212 -24.86 4.70 -2.29
CA ASP A 212 -25.92 4.73 -1.26
C ASP A 212 -25.39 4.57 0.18
N LEU A 213 -24.18 4.02 0.34
CA LEU A 213 -23.51 3.85 1.64
C LEU A 213 -22.52 4.99 1.95
N CYS A 214 -22.35 5.93 1.01
CA CYS A 214 -21.35 6.98 1.09
C CYS A 214 -21.99 8.30 1.57
N PRO A 215 -21.53 8.88 2.70
CA PRO A 215 -22.03 10.15 3.19
C PRO A 215 -21.39 11.39 2.53
N TYR A 216 -20.51 11.21 1.55
CA TYR A 216 -19.78 12.32 0.91
C TYR A 216 -20.78 13.33 0.31
N PRO A 217 -20.72 14.64 0.72
CA PRO A 217 -21.69 15.62 0.30
C PRO A 217 -21.53 16.06 -1.17
N ASP A 218 -20.28 16.09 -1.65
CA ASP A 218 -19.96 16.64 -2.99
C ASP A 218 -19.92 15.52 -4.05
N LYS A 219 -20.92 14.63 -4.04
CA LYS A 219 -21.05 13.60 -5.07
C LYS A 219 -21.31 14.24 -6.43
N THR A 220 -20.58 13.77 -7.46
CA THR A 220 -20.93 14.12 -8.83
C THR A 220 -22.31 13.56 -9.19
N ARG A 221 -23.07 14.33 -9.97
CA ARG A 221 -24.42 13.94 -10.42
C ARG A 221 -24.41 13.35 -11.83
N GLU A 222 -23.37 13.69 -12.60
CA GLU A 222 -23.16 13.27 -13.99
C GLU A 222 -21.76 12.66 -14.14
N LEU A 223 -21.55 11.85 -15.21
CA LEU A 223 -20.26 11.22 -15.55
C LEU A 223 -19.37 12.17 -16.35
#